data_f52033f358fa5c772f74ae26a9755509
#
_entry.id   f52033f358fa5c772f74ae26a9755509
#
_cell.length_a   1.000
_cell.length_b   1.000
_cell.length_c   1.000
_cell.angle_alpha   90.00
_cell.angle_beta   90.00
_cell.angle_gamma   90.00
#
_symmetry.space_group_name_H-M   'P 1'
#
loop_
_entity.id
_entity.type
_entity.pdbx_description
1 polymer ?
#
loop_
_entity_poly.entity_id
_entity_poly.type
_entity_poly.pdbx_seq_one_letter_code
_entity_poly.pdbx_strand_id
1 'polypeptide(L)'
;MQSGKMSPFLKIMLFLGLAFLYIPLVVLVVYSFNSSKLVTVWGGFSTQWYGKLLHNNQILSAAWLSLKIAVVSSLAAVALGTMAGYALSRIKRFRGNTLFAGMVSAPMVMPDVITGLSMLLLIIQVQGLLQGVLGNDVEWLDRGFFTIFLGHTTLCMAYITVVIRSRLAELDQSLEEAAMDLGARPLKIFFVITLPLIAPAIASGFLLGITLSLDDFVITSFLSGPGSSTLPQVIFSKVRLGLKPEMNVLATIMIAIVGTLVLVMNYFMMRQVTKREREMQAAYQAEADAVATSST
;
A
#
# COMPACT_ATOMS: atom_id res chain seq x y z
N MET A 1 13.07 -11.32 -30.40
CA MET A 1 13.23 -10.01 -29.73
C MET A 1 14.71 -9.72 -29.61
N GLN A 2 15.22 -8.73 -30.35
CA GLN A 2 16.63 -8.32 -30.27
C GLN A 2 16.86 -7.73 -28.87
N SER A 3 17.72 -8.35 -28.08
CA SER A 3 18.30 -7.82 -26.87
C SER A 3 19.14 -6.58 -27.26
N GLY A 4 18.50 -5.42 -27.35
CA GLY A 4 19.16 -4.16 -27.64
C GLY A 4 20.14 -3.85 -26.50
N LYS A 5 21.44 -3.97 -26.76
CA LYS A 5 22.49 -3.56 -25.82
C LYS A 5 22.28 -2.09 -25.50
N MET A 6 21.93 -1.78 -24.24
CA MET A 6 21.78 -0.40 -23.78
C MET A 6 23.04 0.39 -24.10
N SER A 7 22.88 1.60 -24.65
CA SER A 7 24.01 2.46 -24.96
C SER A 7 24.81 2.78 -23.68
N PRO A 8 26.15 2.97 -23.79
CA PRO A 8 26.96 3.35 -22.63
C PRO A 8 26.45 4.60 -21.91
N PHE A 9 25.97 5.57 -22.66
CA PHE A 9 25.36 6.79 -22.14
C PHE A 9 24.15 6.49 -21.25
N LEU A 10 23.24 5.61 -21.71
CA LEU A 10 22.04 5.24 -20.95
C LEU A 10 22.39 4.51 -19.64
N LYS A 11 23.43 3.65 -19.66
CA LYS A 11 23.93 2.97 -18.46
C LYS A 11 24.50 3.95 -17.44
N ILE A 12 25.28 4.95 -17.90
CA ILE A 12 25.86 5.99 -17.04
C ILE A 12 24.73 6.83 -16.41
N MET A 13 23.76 7.28 -17.21
CA MET A 13 22.60 8.03 -16.70
C MET A 13 21.78 7.24 -15.68
N LEU A 14 21.53 5.97 -15.96
CA LEU A 14 20.85 5.07 -15.02
C LEU A 14 21.64 4.93 -13.71
N PHE A 15 22.95 4.69 -13.81
CA PHE A 15 23.82 4.57 -12.62
C PHE A 15 23.83 5.85 -11.80
N LEU A 16 23.99 7.01 -12.43
CA LEU A 16 23.98 8.31 -11.74
C LEU A 16 22.63 8.58 -11.06
N GLY A 17 21.52 8.29 -11.74
CA GLY A 17 20.18 8.42 -11.16
C GLY A 17 19.98 7.52 -9.94
N LEU A 18 20.38 6.26 -10.04
CA LEU A 18 20.32 5.33 -8.91
C LEU A 18 21.27 5.76 -7.77
N ALA A 19 22.50 6.16 -8.09
CA ALA A 19 23.46 6.64 -7.09
C ALA A 19 22.90 7.87 -6.34
N PHE A 20 22.32 8.82 -7.06
CA PHE A 20 21.68 10.00 -6.46
C PHE A 20 20.58 9.64 -5.47
N LEU A 21 19.77 8.63 -5.78
CA LEU A 21 18.69 8.17 -4.90
C LEU A 21 19.19 7.33 -3.71
N TYR A 22 20.17 6.45 -3.93
CA TYR A 22 20.59 5.49 -2.91
C TYR A 22 21.71 5.96 -2.01
N ILE A 23 22.60 6.86 -2.47
CA ILE A 23 23.72 7.38 -1.64
C ILE A 23 23.20 8.00 -0.33
N PRO A 24 22.21 8.89 -0.31
CA PRO A 24 21.67 9.44 0.95
C PRO A 24 21.16 8.36 1.92
N LEU A 25 20.51 7.32 1.40
CA LEU A 25 20.03 6.21 2.20
C LEU A 25 21.17 5.39 2.79
N VAL A 26 22.20 5.11 2.00
CA VAL A 26 23.42 4.42 2.47
C VAL A 26 24.13 5.24 3.55
N VAL A 27 24.29 6.56 3.33
CA VAL A 27 24.87 7.47 4.34
C VAL A 27 24.07 7.40 5.63
N LEU A 28 22.74 7.47 5.58
CA LEU A 28 21.88 7.37 6.75
C LEU A 28 22.07 6.03 7.48
N VAL A 29 22.14 4.90 6.75
CA VAL A 29 22.40 3.59 7.31
C VAL A 29 23.77 3.53 7.97
N VAL A 30 24.82 4.06 7.35
CA VAL A 30 26.18 4.13 7.92
C VAL A 30 26.18 4.96 9.21
N TYR A 31 25.54 6.14 9.17
CA TYR A 31 25.47 7.03 10.33
C TYR A 31 24.56 6.51 11.45
N SER A 32 23.71 5.49 11.23
CA SER A 32 22.99 4.81 12.31
C SER A 32 23.90 4.09 13.29
N PHE A 33 25.11 3.71 12.84
CA PHE A 33 26.16 3.09 13.67
C PHE A 33 27.15 4.09 14.25
N ASN A 34 26.92 5.39 14.14
CA ASN A 34 27.81 6.43 14.63
C ASN A 34 27.69 6.57 16.17
N SER A 35 28.83 6.66 16.88
CA SER A 35 28.83 6.87 18.33
C SER A 35 28.55 8.33 18.75
N SER A 36 28.76 9.28 17.85
CA SER A 36 28.57 10.71 18.11
C SER A 36 27.12 11.08 18.36
N LYS A 37 26.87 12.06 19.24
CA LYS A 37 25.57 12.72 19.37
C LYS A 37 25.26 13.68 18.23
N LEU A 38 26.28 14.12 17.51
CA LEU A 38 26.15 14.98 16.35
C LEU A 38 25.95 14.12 15.10
N VAL A 39 24.84 14.31 14.41
CA VAL A 39 24.46 13.50 13.23
C VAL A 39 25.40 13.68 12.02
N THR A 40 26.20 14.76 12.00
CA THR A 40 27.09 15.10 10.89
C THR A 40 28.56 14.75 11.15
N VAL A 41 28.93 14.37 12.38
CA VAL A 41 30.32 14.10 12.79
C VAL A 41 30.46 12.63 13.11
N TRP A 42 31.37 11.94 12.43
CA TRP A 42 31.67 10.54 12.71
C TRP A 42 32.55 10.41 13.96
N GLY A 43 32.01 9.78 15.02
CA GLY A 43 32.70 9.57 16.29
C GLY A 43 33.18 8.14 16.53
N GLY A 44 33.10 7.26 15.51
CA GLY A 44 33.42 5.85 15.60
C GLY A 44 32.19 4.94 15.56
N PHE A 45 32.40 3.64 15.45
CA PHE A 45 31.33 2.64 15.36
C PHE A 45 30.69 2.37 16.73
N SER A 46 29.34 2.38 16.79
CA SER A 46 28.60 2.04 18.00
C SER A 46 27.16 1.65 17.66
N THR A 47 26.59 0.72 18.42
CA THR A 47 25.18 0.30 18.33
C THR A 47 24.31 0.88 19.44
N GLN A 48 24.85 1.81 20.26
CA GLN A 48 24.17 2.35 21.46
C GLN A 48 22.80 2.95 21.17
N TRP A 49 22.60 3.55 19.99
CA TRP A 49 21.35 4.20 19.62
C TRP A 49 20.22 3.21 19.32
N TYR A 50 20.57 1.97 18.91
CA TYR A 50 19.61 0.88 18.74
C TYR A 50 18.98 0.51 20.11
N GLY A 51 19.82 0.37 21.15
CA GLY A 51 19.34 0.13 22.49
C GLY A 51 18.46 1.27 23.01
N LYS A 52 18.84 2.53 22.80
CA LYS A 52 18.04 3.69 23.21
C LYS A 52 16.71 3.78 22.48
N LEU A 53 16.67 3.47 21.17
CA LEU A 53 15.44 3.46 20.39
C LEU A 53 14.45 2.41 20.93
N LEU A 54 14.92 1.21 21.26
CA LEU A 54 14.08 0.13 21.80
C LEU A 54 13.48 0.44 23.19
N HIS A 55 14.03 1.41 23.91
CA HIS A 55 13.49 1.91 25.19
C HIS A 55 12.70 3.23 25.04
N ASN A 56 12.54 3.73 23.81
CA ASN A 56 11.79 4.95 23.54
C ASN A 56 10.32 4.65 23.33
N ASN A 57 9.54 4.67 24.40
CA ASN A 57 8.11 4.35 24.37
C ASN A 57 7.32 5.22 23.39
N GLN A 58 7.69 6.50 23.20
CA GLN A 58 7.01 7.39 22.25
C GLN A 58 7.16 6.90 20.80
N ILE A 59 8.37 6.49 20.42
CA ILE A 59 8.62 6.00 19.04
C ILE A 59 7.97 4.63 18.84
N LEU A 60 8.09 3.74 19.83
CA LEU A 60 7.52 2.40 19.74
C LEU A 60 5.99 2.41 19.67
N SER A 61 5.34 3.24 20.51
CA SER A 61 3.88 3.37 20.48
C SER A 61 3.40 3.99 19.17
N ALA A 62 4.10 5.01 18.65
CA ALA A 62 3.79 5.61 17.35
C ALA A 62 4.00 4.62 16.18
N ALA A 63 5.07 3.83 16.20
CA ALA A 63 5.32 2.79 15.20
C ALA A 63 4.22 1.72 15.23
N TRP A 64 3.85 1.26 16.43
CA TRP A 64 2.77 0.29 16.59
C TRP A 64 1.41 0.82 16.14
N LEU A 65 1.10 2.07 16.45
CA LEU A 65 -0.11 2.74 16.00
C LEU A 65 -0.14 2.85 14.47
N SER A 66 0.97 3.33 13.85
CA SER A 66 1.08 3.41 12.38
C SER A 66 0.89 2.06 11.71
N LEU A 67 1.50 1.01 12.26
CA LEU A 67 1.34 -0.34 11.70
C LEU A 67 -0.09 -0.84 11.80
N LYS A 68 -0.75 -0.64 12.95
CA LYS A 68 -2.18 -0.99 13.12
C LYS A 68 -3.06 -0.27 12.12
N ILE A 69 -2.89 1.06 11.99
CA ILE A 69 -3.65 1.87 11.04
C ILE A 69 -3.38 1.36 9.62
N ALA A 70 -2.12 1.18 9.23
CA ALA A 70 -1.76 0.74 7.90
C ALA A 70 -2.40 -0.61 7.53
N VAL A 71 -2.35 -1.58 8.42
CA VAL A 71 -2.95 -2.90 8.17
C VAL A 71 -4.47 -2.83 8.09
N VAL A 72 -5.12 -2.19 9.09
CA VAL A 72 -6.59 -2.18 9.16
C VAL A 72 -7.19 -1.34 8.04
N SER A 73 -6.62 -0.15 7.74
CA SER A 73 -7.10 0.68 6.64
C SER A 73 -6.84 0.05 5.26
N SER A 74 -5.71 -0.64 5.07
CA SER A 74 -5.44 -1.34 3.82
C SER A 74 -6.36 -2.54 3.60
N LEU A 75 -6.71 -3.29 4.66
CA LEU A 75 -7.69 -4.37 4.56
C LEU A 75 -9.08 -3.84 4.18
N ALA A 76 -9.53 -2.77 4.83
CA ALA A 76 -10.80 -2.12 4.49
C ALA A 76 -10.77 -1.54 3.07
N ALA A 77 -9.67 -0.89 2.69
CA ALA A 77 -9.48 -0.32 1.36
C ALA A 77 -9.44 -1.38 0.26
N VAL A 78 -8.84 -2.56 0.53
CA VAL A 78 -8.86 -3.70 -0.41
C VAL A 78 -10.28 -4.21 -0.59
N ALA A 79 -11.05 -4.38 0.47
CA ALA A 79 -12.43 -4.83 0.37
C ALA A 79 -13.28 -3.85 -0.45
N LEU A 80 -13.25 -2.57 -0.08
CA LEU A 80 -14.02 -1.52 -0.75
C LEU A 80 -13.51 -1.26 -2.18
N GLY A 81 -12.20 -1.21 -2.38
CA GLY A 81 -11.56 -0.99 -3.68
C GLY A 81 -11.80 -2.14 -4.65
N THR A 82 -11.83 -3.39 -4.15
CA THR A 82 -12.19 -4.55 -4.99
C THR A 82 -13.66 -4.47 -5.42
N MET A 83 -14.57 -4.14 -4.51
CA MET A 83 -15.99 -3.95 -4.84
C MET A 83 -16.18 -2.81 -5.86
N ALA A 84 -15.53 -1.66 -5.64
CA ALA A 84 -15.61 -0.52 -6.55
C ALA A 84 -14.99 -0.85 -7.92
N GLY A 85 -13.82 -1.48 -7.95
CA GLY A 85 -13.14 -1.90 -9.17
C GLY A 85 -13.96 -2.92 -9.97
N TYR A 86 -14.56 -3.88 -9.29
CA TYR A 86 -15.47 -4.86 -9.91
C TYR A 86 -16.72 -4.18 -10.50
N ALA A 87 -17.39 -3.31 -9.72
CA ALA A 87 -18.56 -2.58 -10.17
C ALA A 87 -18.26 -1.73 -11.43
N LEU A 88 -17.14 -0.99 -11.41
CA LEU A 88 -16.73 -0.14 -12.53
C LEU A 88 -16.28 -0.93 -13.77
N SER A 89 -15.81 -2.18 -13.61
CA SER A 89 -15.33 -3.01 -14.72
C SER A 89 -16.42 -3.89 -15.33
N ARG A 90 -17.26 -4.50 -14.49
CA ARG A 90 -18.26 -5.50 -14.92
C ARG A 90 -19.66 -4.94 -15.07
N ILE A 91 -20.05 -3.94 -14.26
CA ILE A 91 -21.36 -3.29 -14.34
C ILE A 91 -21.23 -2.04 -15.23
N LYS A 92 -21.03 -2.23 -16.53
CA LYS A 92 -20.65 -1.17 -17.50
C LYS A 92 -21.67 -0.02 -17.64
N ARG A 93 -22.95 -0.24 -17.34
CA ARG A 93 -24.01 0.77 -17.54
C ARG A 93 -25.00 0.79 -16.38
N PHE A 94 -24.71 1.57 -15.35
CA PHE A 94 -25.69 1.96 -14.35
C PHE A 94 -25.79 3.51 -14.26
N ARG A 95 -26.96 3.99 -13.82
CA ARG A 95 -27.17 5.43 -13.65
C ARG A 95 -26.21 5.93 -12.59
N GLY A 96 -25.38 6.95 -12.94
CA GLY A 96 -24.37 7.50 -12.03
C GLY A 96 -22.98 6.85 -12.11
N ASN A 97 -22.70 5.96 -13.08
CA ASN A 97 -21.38 5.33 -13.24
C ASN A 97 -20.23 6.35 -13.31
N THR A 98 -20.40 7.42 -14.10
CA THR A 98 -19.39 8.48 -14.23
C THR A 98 -19.17 9.24 -12.91
N LEU A 99 -20.27 9.55 -12.19
CA LEU A 99 -20.19 10.18 -10.88
C LEU A 99 -19.49 9.26 -9.86
N PHE A 100 -19.87 7.99 -9.82
CA PHE A 100 -19.25 7.00 -8.94
C PHE A 100 -17.75 6.84 -9.24
N ALA A 101 -17.37 6.71 -10.52
CA ALA A 101 -15.96 6.67 -10.92
C ALA A 101 -15.20 7.92 -10.49
N GLY A 102 -15.80 9.11 -10.68
CA GLY A 102 -15.22 10.38 -10.23
C GLY A 102 -15.04 10.44 -8.72
N MET A 103 -16.05 10.05 -7.94
CA MET A 103 -15.97 10.06 -6.47
C MET A 103 -14.93 9.09 -5.94
N VAL A 104 -14.83 7.87 -6.50
CA VAL A 104 -13.81 6.89 -6.10
C VAL A 104 -12.41 7.35 -6.45
N SER A 105 -12.23 8.04 -7.58
CA SER A 105 -10.92 8.52 -8.03
C SER A 105 -10.53 9.89 -7.44
N ALA A 106 -11.47 10.62 -6.86
CA ALA A 106 -11.24 11.97 -6.36
C ALA A 106 -10.07 12.06 -5.35
N PRO A 107 -9.95 11.17 -4.34
CA PRO A 107 -8.83 11.24 -3.38
C PRO A 107 -7.45 11.08 -4.02
N MET A 108 -7.36 10.41 -5.17
CA MET A 108 -6.08 10.22 -5.88
C MET A 108 -5.63 11.48 -6.63
N VAL A 109 -6.57 12.33 -7.02
CA VAL A 109 -6.30 13.54 -7.83
C VAL A 109 -6.22 14.79 -6.97
N MET A 110 -6.93 14.81 -5.85
CA MET A 110 -6.96 15.96 -4.94
C MET A 110 -5.68 16.04 -4.11
N PRO A 111 -5.14 17.24 -3.86
CA PRO A 111 -4.05 17.42 -2.91
C PRO A 111 -4.41 16.88 -1.50
N ASP A 112 -3.49 16.16 -0.86
CA ASP A 112 -3.70 15.53 0.45
C ASP A 112 -4.16 16.52 1.53
N VAL A 113 -3.69 17.77 1.47
CA VAL A 113 -4.11 18.85 2.40
C VAL A 113 -5.61 19.12 2.28
N ILE A 114 -6.13 19.18 1.05
CA ILE A 114 -7.57 19.43 0.80
C ILE A 114 -8.38 18.22 1.26
N THR A 115 -7.90 17.01 0.94
CA THR A 115 -8.54 15.76 1.36
C THR A 115 -8.60 15.67 2.89
N GLY A 116 -7.48 15.88 3.58
CA GLY A 116 -7.39 15.81 5.04
C GLY A 116 -8.27 16.86 5.73
N LEU A 117 -8.24 18.11 5.25
CA LEU A 117 -9.07 19.19 5.79
C LEU A 117 -10.57 18.92 5.55
N SER A 118 -10.94 18.48 4.36
CA SER A 118 -12.34 18.17 4.03
C SER A 118 -12.88 17.03 4.89
N MET A 119 -12.07 15.99 5.13
CA MET A 119 -12.44 14.88 6.01
C MET A 119 -12.58 15.35 7.47
N LEU A 120 -11.67 16.19 7.96
CA LEU A 120 -11.78 16.76 9.28
C LEU A 120 -13.09 17.52 9.45
N LEU A 121 -13.42 18.41 8.49
CA LEU A 121 -14.65 19.19 8.54
C LEU A 121 -15.90 18.31 8.45
N LEU A 122 -15.88 17.28 7.61
CA LEU A 122 -16.97 16.31 7.52
C LEU A 122 -17.16 15.57 8.85
N ILE A 123 -16.09 15.11 9.47
CA ILE A 123 -16.14 14.40 10.76
C ILE A 123 -16.72 15.30 11.85
N ILE A 124 -16.27 16.55 11.94
CA ILE A 124 -16.80 17.52 12.91
C ILE A 124 -18.32 17.75 12.69
N GLN A 125 -18.75 17.90 11.44
CA GLN A 125 -20.17 18.10 11.13
C GLN A 125 -21.01 16.86 11.48
N VAL A 126 -20.52 15.66 11.13
CA VAL A 126 -21.22 14.38 11.46
C VAL A 126 -21.28 14.20 12.97
N GLN A 127 -20.18 14.49 13.69
CA GLN A 127 -20.15 14.43 15.15
C GLN A 127 -21.17 15.38 15.76
N GLY A 128 -21.25 16.63 15.33
CA GLY A 128 -22.22 17.60 15.82
C GLY A 128 -23.68 17.20 15.52
N LEU A 129 -23.96 16.64 14.34
CA LEU A 129 -25.28 16.12 14.00
C LEU A 129 -25.67 14.92 14.88
N LEU A 130 -24.76 13.99 15.10
CA LEU A 130 -25.01 12.81 15.93
C LEU A 130 -25.22 13.19 17.41
N GLN A 131 -24.44 14.13 17.93
CA GLN A 131 -24.63 14.66 19.28
C GLN A 131 -26.01 15.33 19.44
N GLY A 132 -26.43 16.11 18.43
CA GLY A 132 -27.76 16.73 18.42
C GLY A 132 -28.93 15.75 18.38
N VAL A 133 -28.74 14.58 17.73
CA VAL A 133 -29.78 13.55 17.60
C VAL A 133 -29.77 12.57 18.78
N LEU A 134 -28.58 12.12 19.22
CA LEU A 134 -28.43 11.10 20.25
C LEU A 134 -28.41 11.67 21.68
N GLY A 135 -28.17 12.99 21.81
CA GLY A 135 -28.11 13.65 23.12
C GLY A 135 -26.89 13.28 23.99
N ASN A 136 -25.96 12.51 23.45
CA ASN A 136 -24.76 12.03 24.13
C ASN A 136 -23.50 12.38 23.31
N ASP A 137 -22.35 12.47 24.00
CA ASP A 137 -21.07 12.63 23.34
C ASP A 137 -20.71 11.41 22.49
N VAL A 138 -20.19 11.67 21.28
CA VAL A 138 -19.84 10.63 20.31
C VAL A 138 -18.31 10.49 20.31
N GLU A 139 -17.76 10.04 21.46
CA GLU A 139 -16.32 9.94 21.70
C GLU A 139 -15.58 9.08 20.66
N TRP A 140 -16.23 8.05 20.10
CA TRP A 140 -15.62 7.17 19.10
C TRP A 140 -15.32 7.90 17.77
N LEU A 141 -15.94 9.05 17.52
CA LEU A 141 -15.70 9.91 16.36
C LEU A 141 -14.68 11.03 16.66
N ASP A 142 -14.16 11.10 17.86
CA ASP A 142 -13.09 12.03 18.22
C ASP A 142 -11.85 11.75 17.38
N ARG A 143 -11.08 12.81 17.14
CA ARG A 143 -9.82 12.69 16.39
C ARG A 143 -8.89 11.68 17.03
N GLY A 144 -8.50 10.66 16.26
CA GLY A 144 -7.68 9.57 16.78
C GLY A 144 -7.59 8.41 15.80
N PHE A 145 -7.47 7.20 16.34
CA PHE A 145 -7.32 5.99 15.54
C PHE A 145 -8.41 5.84 14.47
N PHE A 146 -9.67 6.01 14.84
CA PHE A 146 -10.80 5.76 13.93
C PHE A 146 -10.87 6.77 12.80
N THR A 147 -10.65 8.04 13.09
CA THR A 147 -10.67 9.10 12.07
C THR A 147 -9.50 8.97 11.11
N ILE A 148 -8.29 8.64 11.61
CA ILE A 148 -7.13 8.34 10.76
C ILE A 148 -7.43 7.11 9.89
N PHE A 149 -7.99 6.05 10.47
CA PHE A 149 -8.41 4.85 9.74
C PHE A 149 -9.35 5.18 8.56
N LEU A 150 -10.36 6.03 8.77
CA LEU A 150 -11.27 6.46 7.71
C LEU A 150 -10.53 7.23 6.60
N GLY A 151 -9.64 8.16 6.97
CA GLY A 151 -8.85 8.92 6.04
C GLY A 151 -7.96 8.05 5.16
N HIS A 152 -7.21 7.17 5.79
CA HIS A 152 -6.32 6.25 5.08
C HIS A 152 -7.09 5.22 4.23
N THR A 153 -8.22 4.72 4.74
CA THR A 153 -9.09 3.82 3.96
C THR A 153 -9.57 4.50 2.68
N THR A 154 -10.00 5.75 2.78
CA THR A 154 -10.51 6.52 1.62
C THR A 154 -9.41 6.76 0.58
N LEU A 155 -8.22 7.18 1.02
CA LEU A 155 -7.07 7.37 0.14
C LEU A 155 -6.65 6.06 -0.53
N CYS A 156 -6.38 5.03 0.27
CA CYS A 156 -5.90 3.74 -0.22
C CYS A 156 -6.90 3.05 -1.15
N MET A 157 -8.23 3.17 -0.86
CA MET A 157 -9.29 2.62 -1.71
C MET A 157 -9.23 3.15 -3.13
N ALA A 158 -8.94 4.44 -3.33
CA ALA A 158 -8.85 5.04 -4.64
C ALA A 158 -7.74 4.37 -5.49
N TYR A 159 -6.55 4.22 -4.93
CA TYR A 159 -5.42 3.56 -5.62
C TYR A 159 -5.67 2.08 -5.86
N ILE A 160 -6.19 1.37 -4.86
CA ILE A 160 -6.48 -0.06 -4.97
C ILE A 160 -7.55 -0.33 -6.03
N THR A 161 -8.58 0.54 -6.12
CA THR A 161 -9.60 0.44 -7.16
C THR A 161 -8.99 0.46 -8.56
N VAL A 162 -8.01 1.33 -8.80
CA VAL A 162 -7.30 1.40 -10.08
C VAL A 162 -6.54 0.12 -10.37
N VAL A 163 -5.80 -0.42 -9.39
CA VAL A 163 -5.04 -1.68 -9.53
C VAL A 163 -5.98 -2.84 -9.86
N ILE A 164 -7.07 -2.98 -9.13
CA ILE A 164 -8.05 -4.05 -9.35
C ILE A 164 -8.74 -3.90 -10.71
N ARG A 165 -9.14 -2.67 -11.07
CA ARG A 165 -9.77 -2.38 -12.35
C ARG A 165 -8.86 -2.69 -13.53
N SER A 166 -7.58 -2.34 -13.45
CA SER A 166 -6.57 -2.68 -14.46
C SER A 166 -6.48 -4.20 -14.64
N ARG A 167 -6.40 -4.96 -13.55
CA ARG A 167 -6.34 -6.42 -13.62
C ARG A 167 -7.60 -7.04 -14.18
N LEU A 168 -8.78 -6.55 -13.81
CA LEU A 168 -10.07 -7.01 -14.35
C LEU A 168 -10.22 -6.72 -15.83
N ALA A 169 -9.60 -5.64 -16.34
CA ALA A 169 -9.62 -5.31 -17.77
C ALA A 169 -8.79 -6.27 -18.63
N GLU A 170 -7.75 -6.90 -18.05
CA GLU A 170 -6.91 -7.91 -18.72
C GLU A 170 -7.55 -9.31 -18.73
N LEU A 171 -8.54 -9.57 -17.87
CA LEU A 171 -9.19 -10.88 -17.79
C LEU A 171 -10.27 -11.02 -18.85
N ASP A 172 -10.24 -12.16 -19.53
CA ASP A 172 -11.27 -12.52 -20.49
C ASP A 172 -12.63 -12.72 -19.78
N GLN A 173 -13.63 -11.98 -20.24
CA GLN A 173 -14.99 -12.04 -19.71
C GLN A 173 -15.70 -13.36 -20.08
N SER A 174 -15.25 -14.05 -21.14
CA SER A 174 -15.83 -15.32 -21.58
C SER A 174 -15.87 -16.38 -20.47
N LEU A 175 -14.91 -16.36 -19.53
CA LEU A 175 -14.90 -17.27 -18.38
C LEU A 175 -16.10 -17.04 -17.44
N GLU A 176 -16.45 -15.78 -17.21
CA GLU A 176 -17.60 -15.42 -16.38
C GLU A 176 -18.91 -15.69 -17.12
N GLU A 177 -18.96 -15.41 -18.42
CA GLU A 177 -20.11 -15.66 -19.30
C GLU A 177 -20.40 -17.16 -19.45
N ALA A 178 -19.39 -17.99 -19.69
CA ALA A 178 -19.55 -19.45 -19.75
C ALA A 178 -20.07 -20.04 -18.43
N ALA A 179 -19.63 -19.51 -17.30
CA ALA A 179 -20.13 -19.94 -16.00
C ALA A 179 -21.59 -19.51 -15.78
N MET A 180 -22.01 -18.34 -16.30
CA MET A 180 -23.41 -17.92 -16.27
C MET A 180 -24.29 -18.81 -17.14
N ASP A 181 -23.84 -19.20 -18.32
CA ASP A 181 -24.53 -20.12 -19.23
C ASP A 181 -24.75 -21.50 -18.60
N LEU A 182 -23.83 -21.93 -17.72
CA LEU A 182 -23.96 -23.15 -16.91
C LEU A 182 -24.85 -22.95 -15.66
N GLY A 183 -25.52 -21.80 -15.52
CA GLY A 183 -26.46 -21.50 -14.43
C GLY A 183 -25.83 -21.03 -13.13
N ALA A 184 -24.54 -20.66 -13.11
CA ALA A 184 -23.90 -20.12 -11.91
C ALA A 184 -24.40 -18.70 -11.60
N ARG A 185 -24.71 -18.46 -10.32
CA ARG A 185 -25.11 -17.11 -9.85
C ARG A 185 -23.94 -16.14 -9.84
N PRO A 186 -24.14 -14.84 -10.11
CA PRO A 186 -23.05 -13.84 -10.18
C PRO A 186 -22.15 -13.80 -8.95
N LEU A 187 -22.71 -13.91 -7.74
CA LEU A 187 -21.91 -13.96 -6.51
C LEU A 187 -21.01 -15.21 -6.45
N LYS A 188 -21.50 -16.37 -6.92
CA LYS A 188 -20.71 -17.59 -6.97
C LYS A 188 -19.55 -17.43 -7.98
N ILE A 189 -19.81 -16.84 -9.14
CA ILE A 189 -18.81 -16.55 -10.16
C ILE A 189 -17.73 -15.61 -9.57
N PHE A 190 -18.14 -14.54 -8.90
CA PHE A 190 -17.21 -13.63 -8.25
C PHE A 190 -16.25 -14.35 -7.28
N PHE A 191 -16.77 -15.15 -6.35
CA PHE A 191 -15.94 -15.80 -5.33
C PHE A 191 -15.13 -16.99 -5.86
N VAL A 192 -15.66 -17.74 -6.83
CA VAL A 192 -15.03 -19.00 -7.30
C VAL A 192 -14.13 -18.77 -8.50
N ILE A 193 -14.42 -17.78 -9.36
CA ILE A 193 -13.67 -17.53 -10.60
C ILE A 193 -12.92 -16.21 -10.51
N THR A 194 -13.64 -15.10 -10.37
CA THR A 194 -13.04 -13.77 -10.49
C THR A 194 -12.06 -13.48 -9.36
N LEU A 195 -12.46 -13.70 -8.10
CA LEU A 195 -11.63 -13.40 -6.93
C LEU A 195 -10.29 -14.15 -6.91
N PRO A 196 -10.22 -15.47 -7.19
CA PRO A 196 -8.95 -16.17 -7.30
C PRO A 196 -8.05 -15.67 -8.45
N LEU A 197 -8.64 -15.26 -9.57
CA LEU A 197 -7.90 -14.72 -10.71
C LEU A 197 -7.31 -13.33 -10.45
N ILE A 198 -7.98 -12.51 -9.64
CA ILE A 198 -7.47 -11.19 -9.23
C ILE A 198 -6.70 -11.23 -7.91
N ALA A 199 -6.57 -12.37 -7.23
CA ALA A 199 -5.89 -12.47 -5.94
C ALA A 199 -4.45 -11.88 -5.94
N PRO A 200 -3.63 -12.05 -7.00
CA PRO A 200 -2.32 -11.38 -7.06
C PRO A 200 -2.43 -9.84 -7.08
N ALA A 201 -3.43 -9.28 -7.76
CA ALA A 201 -3.68 -7.84 -7.78
C ALA A 201 -4.19 -7.34 -6.42
N ILE A 202 -5.01 -8.13 -5.72
CA ILE A 202 -5.45 -7.86 -4.36
C ILE A 202 -4.25 -7.80 -3.41
N ALA A 203 -3.35 -8.77 -3.48
CA ALA A 203 -2.14 -8.79 -2.67
C ALA A 203 -1.23 -7.58 -2.95
N SER A 204 -1.05 -7.23 -4.22
CA SER A 204 -0.31 -6.02 -4.62
C SER A 204 -0.99 -4.74 -4.14
N GLY A 205 -2.32 -4.67 -4.26
CA GLY A 205 -3.12 -3.55 -3.75
C GLY A 205 -3.03 -3.40 -2.23
N PHE A 206 -3.05 -4.50 -1.49
CA PHE A 206 -2.86 -4.49 -0.05
C PHE A 206 -1.52 -3.91 0.37
N LEU A 207 -0.44 -4.31 -0.30
CA LEU A 207 0.90 -3.76 -0.04
C LEU A 207 1.01 -2.29 -0.40
N LEU A 208 0.44 -1.91 -1.54
CA LEU A 208 0.37 -0.51 -1.94
C LEU A 208 -0.35 0.31 -0.86
N GLY A 209 -1.48 -0.19 -0.35
CA GLY A 209 -2.23 0.44 0.73
C GLY A 209 -1.41 0.58 2.01
N ILE A 210 -0.68 -0.48 2.44
CA ILE A 210 0.23 -0.40 3.59
C ILE A 210 1.29 0.68 3.37
N THR A 211 1.91 0.72 2.19
CA THR A 211 2.97 1.69 1.88
C THR A 211 2.44 3.12 1.93
N LEU A 212 1.30 3.39 1.27
CA LEU A 212 0.66 4.70 1.28
C LEU A 212 0.26 5.14 2.70
N SER A 213 -0.28 4.23 3.50
CA SER A 213 -0.69 4.53 4.87
C SER A 213 0.48 4.77 5.81
N LEU A 214 1.61 4.07 5.65
CA LEU A 214 2.81 4.25 6.47
C LEU A 214 3.56 5.54 6.14
N ASP A 215 3.46 6.02 4.91
CA ASP A 215 4.14 7.24 4.43
C ASP A 215 3.29 8.51 4.68
N ASP A 216 1.99 8.36 4.94
CA ASP A 216 1.12 9.51 5.13
C ASP A 216 1.45 10.29 6.39
N PHE A 217 1.71 11.57 6.18
CA PHE A 217 1.85 12.59 7.23
C PHE A 217 0.72 13.61 7.18
N VAL A 218 0.26 13.94 5.99
CA VAL A 218 -0.59 15.11 5.75
C VAL A 218 -2.01 14.86 6.24
N ILE A 219 -2.67 13.81 5.75
CA ILE A 219 -4.04 13.44 6.15
C ILE A 219 -4.07 13.14 7.66
N THR A 220 -3.08 12.38 8.13
CA THR A 220 -2.93 12.08 9.56
C THR A 220 -2.83 13.35 10.41
N SER A 221 -2.14 14.40 9.94
CA SER A 221 -1.99 15.64 10.70
C SER A 221 -3.33 16.38 10.97
N PHE A 222 -4.31 16.21 10.10
CA PHE A 222 -5.66 16.74 10.31
C PHE A 222 -6.52 15.83 11.19
N LEU A 223 -6.35 14.52 11.09
CA LEU A 223 -7.25 13.51 11.69
C LEU A 223 -6.75 12.97 13.03
N SER A 224 -5.47 13.15 13.36
CA SER A 224 -4.92 12.72 14.66
C SER A 224 -5.36 13.63 15.80
N GLY A 225 -5.53 13.03 16.97
CA GLY A 225 -5.83 13.71 18.22
C GLY A 225 -4.83 13.36 19.33
N PRO A 226 -5.09 13.77 20.56
CA PRO A 226 -4.22 13.49 21.70
C PRO A 226 -3.95 11.98 21.81
N GLY A 227 -2.67 11.60 21.94
CA GLY A 227 -2.26 10.20 22.10
C GLY A 227 -2.29 9.35 20.82
N SER A 228 -2.67 9.91 19.67
CA SER A 228 -2.77 9.19 18.39
C SER A 228 -1.78 9.65 17.32
N SER A 229 -0.57 10.06 17.76
CA SER A 229 0.50 10.46 16.83
C SER A 229 1.09 9.25 16.12
N THR A 230 1.10 9.30 14.79
CA THR A 230 1.73 8.27 13.95
C THR A 230 3.23 8.46 13.85
N LEU A 231 3.93 7.44 13.37
CA LEU A 231 5.39 7.47 13.24
C LEU A 231 5.89 8.62 12.35
N PRO A 232 5.32 8.91 11.16
CA PRO A 232 5.69 10.09 10.37
C PRO A 232 5.57 11.40 11.13
N GLN A 233 4.52 11.59 11.94
CA GLN A 233 4.34 12.79 12.75
C GLN A 233 5.42 12.93 13.83
N VAL A 234 5.77 11.83 14.50
CA VAL A 234 6.83 11.81 15.51
C VAL A 234 8.19 12.11 14.87
N ILE A 235 8.48 11.51 13.70
CA ILE A 235 9.70 11.80 12.94
C ILE A 235 9.76 13.28 12.57
N PHE A 236 8.71 13.83 11.97
CA PHE A 236 8.65 15.23 11.56
C PHE A 236 8.84 16.18 12.73
N SER A 237 8.19 15.92 13.86
CA SER A 237 8.35 16.70 15.08
C SER A 237 9.81 16.67 15.59
N LYS A 238 10.44 15.49 15.63
CA LYS A 238 11.82 15.35 16.07
C LYS A 238 12.82 16.00 15.12
N VAL A 239 12.60 15.94 13.81
CA VAL A 239 13.42 16.62 12.80
C VAL A 239 13.37 18.14 12.98
N ARG A 240 12.18 18.71 13.24
CA ARG A 240 12.01 20.15 13.49
C ARG A 240 12.66 20.63 14.79
N LEU A 241 12.70 19.80 15.82
CA LEU A 241 13.34 20.11 17.11
C LEU A 241 14.86 19.86 17.11
N GLY A 242 15.41 19.34 16.05
CA GLY A 242 16.84 19.03 15.87
C GLY A 242 17.06 17.51 15.68
N LEU A 243 17.83 17.19 14.64
CA LEU A 243 18.15 15.80 14.30
C LEU A 243 18.94 15.12 15.43
N LYS A 244 18.43 13.97 15.87
CA LYS A 244 19.12 13.09 16.83
C LYS A 244 19.58 11.83 16.10
N PRO A 245 20.71 11.20 16.52
CA PRO A 245 21.20 9.97 15.90
C PRO A 245 20.19 8.81 15.93
N GLU A 246 19.27 8.80 16.90
CA GLU A 246 18.16 7.85 16.98
C GLU A 246 17.28 7.86 15.71
N MET A 247 17.20 8.98 14.97
CA MET A 247 16.44 9.08 13.74
C MET A 247 17.08 8.28 12.60
N ASN A 248 18.41 8.26 12.52
CA ASN A 248 19.13 7.45 11.54
C ASN A 248 18.89 5.95 11.80
N VAL A 249 18.90 5.54 13.08
CA VAL A 249 18.57 4.15 13.46
C VAL A 249 17.12 3.80 13.10
N LEU A 250 16.18 4.68 13.42
CA LEU A 250 14.78 4.46 13.09
C LEU A 250 14.56 4.29 11.59
N ALA A 251 15.13 5.20 10.78
CA ALA A 251 15.05 5.11 9.34
C ALA A 251 15.75 3.84 8.80
N THR A 252 16.89 3.45 9.36
CA THR A 252 17.59 2.19 9.00
C THR A 252 16.72 0.97 9.27
N ILE A 253 16.06 0.90 10.42
CA ILE A 253 15.14 -0.19 10.75
C ILE A 253 13.94 -0.20 9.80
N MET A 254 13.37 0.96 9.49
CA MET A 254 12.27 1.06 8.53
C MET A 254 12.67 0.57 7.14
N ILE A 255 13.84 0.99 6.63
CA ILE A 255 14.40 0.52 5.36
C ILE A 255 14.59 -1.00 5.40
N ALA A 256 15.13 -1.55 6.49
CA ALA A 256 15.36 -2.98 6.62
C ALA A 256 14.03 -3.77 6.64
N ILE A 257 13.01 -3.30 7.38
CA ILE A 257 11.70 -3.94 7.45
C ILE A 257 11.01 -3.92 6.09
N VAL A 258 10.90 -2.75 5.46
CA VAL A 258 10.23 -2.60 4.16
C VAL A 258 11.00 -3.36 3.09
N GLY A 259 12.32 -3.23 3.04
CA GLY A 259 13.17 -3.95 2.10
C GLY A 259 13.03 -5.46 2.22
N THR A 260 13.06 -5.98 3.45
CA THR A 260 12.86 -7.42 3.70
C THR A 260 11.47 -7.87 3.27
N LEU A 261 10.43 -7.12 3.57
CA LEU A 261 9.05 -7.43 3.20
C LEU A 261 8.90 -7.50 1.67
N VAL A 262 9.46 -6.51 0.95
CA VAL A 262 9.46 -6.47 -0.52
C VAL A 262 10.22 -7.67 -1.10
N LEU A 263 11.41 -7.98 -0.56
CA LEU A 263 12.21 -9.13 -1.03
C LEU A 263 11.49 -10.47 -0.81
N VAL A 264 10.91 -10.65 0.36
CA VAL A 264 10.14 -11.87 0.70
C VAL A 264 8.95 -12.03 -0.23
N MET A 265 8.20 -10.95 -0.46
CA MET A 265 7.06 -11.00 -1.38
C MET A 265 7.46 -11.26 -2.82
N ASN A 266 8.50 -10.58 -3.31
CA ASN A 266 9.02 -10.83 -4.66
C ASN A 266 9.44 -12.30 -4.81
N TYR A 267 10.10 -12.87 -3.81
CA TYR A 267 10.47 -14.27 -3.81
C TYR A 267 9.25 -15.22 -3.92
N PHE A 268 8.18 -14.95 -3.16
CA PHE A 268 6.95 -15.76 -3.26
C PHE A 268 6.25 -15.59 -4.61
N MET A 269 6.17 -14.34 -5.12
CA MET A 269 5.58 -14.08 -6.43
C MET A 269 6.36 -14.78 -7.55
N MET A 270 7.68 -14.69 -7.56
CA MET A 270 8.53 -15.36 -8.55
C MET A 270 8.35 -16.88 -8.51
N ARG A 271 8.27 -17.47 -7.32
CA ARG A 271 7.99 -18.91 -7.19
C ARG A 271 6.63 -19.30 -7.80
N GLN A 272 5.59 -18.50 -7.60
CA GLN A 272 4.27 -18.77 -8.18
C GLN A 272 4.28 -18.64 -9.70
N VAL A 273 4.95 -17.62 -10.25
CA VAL A 273 5.09 -17.44 -11.70
C VAL A 273 5.82 -18.64 -12.32
N THR A 274 6.99 -19.01 -11.77
CA THR A 274 7.77 -20.14 -12.27
C THR A 274 7.00 -21.47 -12.19
N LYS A 275 6.19 -21.66 -11.13
CA LYS A 275 5.34 -22.86 -11.01
C LYS A 275 4.30 -22.91 -12.12
N ARG A 276 3.60 -21.79 -12.38
CA ARG A 276 2.59 -21.70 -13.45
C ARG A 276 3.21 -21.91 -14.84
N GLU A 277 4.38 -21.35 -15.10
CA GLU A 277 5.09 -21.54 -16.37
C GLU A 277 5.45 -23.01 -16.59
N ARG A 278 5.91 -23.71 -15.55
CA ARG A 278 6.20 -25.15 -15.63
C ARG A 278 4.94 -25.99 -15.88
N GLU A 279 3.84 -25.67 -15.20
CA GLU A 279 2.55 -26.34 -15.38
C GLU A 279 2.02 -26.14 -16.81
N MET A 280 2.12 -24.93 -17.37
CA MET A 280 1.74 -24.65 -18.75
C MET A 280 2.64 -25.41 -19.75
N GLN A 281 3.96 -25.41 -19.55
CA GLN A 281 4.88 -26.15 -20.42
C GLN A 281 4.62 -27.66 -20.39
N ALA A 282 4.34 -28.20 -19.21
CA ALA A 282 3.98 -29.62 -19.07
C ALA A 282 2.66 -29.94 -19.79
N ALA A 283 1.66 -29.07 -19.71
CA ALA A 283 0.39 -29.23 -20.41
C ALA A 283 0.59 -29.19 -21.94
N TYR A 284 1.36 -28.25 -22.47
CA TYR A 284 1.69 -28.19 -23.90
C TYR A 284 2.45 -29.42 -24.38
N GLN A 285 3.39 -29.94 -23.59
CA GLN A 285 4.11 -31.18 -23.95
C GLN A 285 3.18 -32.40 -23.97
N ALA A 286 2.31 -32.53 -22.97
CA ALA A 286 1.34 -33.63 -22.92
C ALA A 286 0.36 -33.60 -24.12
N GLU A 287 -0.07 -32.39 -24.54
CA GLU A 287 -0.93 -32.24 -25.71
C GLU A 287 -0.20 -32.58 -27.02
N ALA A 288 1.06 -32.14 -27.16
CA ALA A 288 1.90 -32.48 -28.31
C ALA A 288 2.14 -34.00 -28.44
N ASP A 289 2.40 -34.67 -27.31
CA ASP A 289 2.61 -36.12 -27.26
C ASP A 289 1.30 -36.88 -27.61
N ALA A 290 0.14 -36.37 -27.13
CA ALA A 290 -1.17 -36.98 -27.46
C ALA A 290 -1.50 -36.85 -28.95
N VAL A 291 -1.17 -35.73 -29.59
CA VAL A 291 -1.35 -35.54 -31.05
C VAL A 291 -0.40 -36.46 -31.84
N ALA A 292 0.86 -36.60 -31.40
CA ALA A 292 1.82 -37.48 -32.06
C ALA A 292 1.39 -38.95 -32.00
N THR A 293 0.83 -39.42 -30.87
CA THR A 293 0.33 -40.79 -30.72
C THR A 293 -0.98 -41.06 -31.47
N SER A 294 -1.80 -40.04 -31.75
CA SER A 294 -3.03 -40.16 -32.51
C SER A 294 -2.82 -40.20 -34.04
N SER A 295 -1.63 -39.78 -34.50
CA SER A 295 -1.25 -39.76 -35.95
C SER A 295 -0.50 -41.00 -36.43
N THR A 296 -0.17 -41.95 -35.55
CA THR A 296 0.38 -43.27 -35.83
C THR A 296 -0.69 -44.34 -35.77
#